data_c9e0f598dc867273c275013093fe3f66
#
_entry.id   c9e0f598dc867273c275013093fe3f66
#
_cell.length_a   1.000
_cell.length_b   1.000
_cell.length_c   1.000
_cell.angle_alpha   90.00
_cell.angle_beta   90.00
_cell.angle_gamma   90.00
#
_symmetry.space_group_name_H-M   'P 1'
#
loop_
_entity.id
_entity.type
_entity.pdbx_description
1 polymer ?
#
loop_
_entity_poly.entity_id
_entity_poly.type
_entity_poly.pdbx_seq_one_letter_code
_entity_poly.pdbx_strand_id
1 'polypeptide(L)'
;MSYQLFEDLVVWKRSARLSSDVYKELRELKDFEFKDQITRSGLSVPSNIAEGYERKSIKELIHFLSIAKGSCGELRTQIYIGIDIGYIKPEIGQLWIEETRQISMMLSGLMKNKTTKLHKSGHIKKN
;
A
#
# COMPACT_ATOMS: atom_id res chain seq x y z
N MET A 1 -0.54 3.06 28.09
CA MET A 1 -0.61 3.60 26.73
C MET A 1 -0.78 2.49 25.71
N SER A 2 -1.78 2.62 24.90
CA SER A 2 -1.99 1.65 23.83
C SER A 2 -1.26 2.11 22.57
N TYR A 3 -0.79 1.16 21.78
CA TYR A 3 -0.25 1.45 20.47
C TYR A 3 -0.94 0.58 19.43
N GLN A 4 -0.91 1.06 18.21
CA GLN A 4 -1.60 0.40 17.11
C GLN A 4 -0.78 -0.75 16.56
N LEU A 5 -1.38 -1.93 16.53
CA LEU A 5 -0.80 -3.07 15.80
C LEU A 5 -1.15 -2.92 14.32
N PHE A 6 -0.17 -3.07 13.44
CA PHE A 6 -0.46 -2.92 12.02
C PHE A 6 -1.47 -3.98 11.54
N GLU A 7 -1.46 -5.16 12.14
CA GLU A 7 -2.38 -6.24 11.74
C GLU A 7 -3.85 -5.89 11.94
N ASP A 8 -4.13 -4.90 12.80
CA ASP A 8 -5.51 -4.45 13.06
C ASP A 8 -5.97 -3.38 12.08
N LEU A 9 -5.06 -2.81 11.29
CA LEU A 9 -5.40 -1.75 10.35
C LEU A 9 -6.14 -2.31 9.13
N VAL A 10 -7.26 -1.70 8.82
CA VAL A 10 -8.05 -2.08 7.63
C VAL A 10 -7.19 -1.97 6.36
N VAL A 11 -6.41 -0.89 6.24
CA VAL A 11 -5.58 -0.68 5.05
C VAL A 11 -4.52 -1.75 4.91
N TRP A 12 -3.95 -2.22 6.02
CA TRP A 12 -2.98 -3.31 5.95
C TRP A 12 -3.65 -4.60 5.49
N LYS A 13 -4.78 -4.93 6.09
CA LYS A 13 -5.53 -6.16 5.73
C LYS A 13 -5.92 -6.15 4.25
N ARG A 14 -6.41 -5.02 3.77
CA ARG A 14 -6.86 -4.90 2.37
C ARG A 14 -5.69 -4.96 1.39
N SER A 15 -4.58 -4.29 1.70
CA SER A 15 -3.41 -4.33 0.82
C SER A 15 -2.74 -5.70 0.82
N ALA A 16 -2.72 -6.39 1.96
CA ALA A 16 -2.21 -7.75 2.04
C ALA A 16 -3.08 -8.72 1.23
N ARG A 17 -4.41 -8.57 1.30
CA ARG A 17 -5.33 -9.38 0.51
C ARG A 17 -5.13 -9.13 -0.98
N LEU A 18 -5.01 -7.88 -1.38
CA LEU A 18 -4.79 -7.54 -2.78
C LEU A 18 -3.49 -8.17 -3.29
N SER A 19 -2.42 -8.08 -2.50
CA SER A 19 -1.13 -8.70 -2.84
C SER A 19 -1.30 -10.20 -3.08
N SER A 20 -2.00 -10.89 -2.18
CA SER A 20 -2.27 -12.33 -2.31
C SER A 20 -3.07 -12.63 -3.58
N ASP A 21 -4.08 -11.82 -3.86
CA ASP A 21 -4.94 -12.03 -5.03
C ASP A 21 -4.15 -11.87 -6.33
N VAL A 22 -3.24 -10.89 -6.39
CA VAL A 22 -2.38 -10.68 -7.56
C VAL A 22 -1.47 -11.89 -7.78
N TYR A 23 -0.85 -12.39 -6.70
CA TYR A 23 -0.03 -13.61 -6.79
C TYR A 23 -0.83 -14.79 -7.33
N LYS A 24 -2.02 -15.01 -6.78
CA LYS A 24 -2.85 -16.16 -7.17
C LYS A 24 -3.30 -16.06 -8.62
N GLU A 25 -3.75 -14.88 -9.03
CA GLU A 25 -4.29 -14.69 -10.38
C GLU A 25 -3.22 -14.84 -11.45
N LEU A 26 -2.00 -14.39 -11.17
CA LEU A 26 -0.92 -14.42 -12.14
C LEU A 26 0.04 -15.59 -11.97
N ARG A 27 -0.35 -16.59 -11.17
CA ARG A 27 0.50 -17.74 -10.86
C ARG A 27 1.05 -18.43 -12.10
N GLU A 28 0.20 -18.60 -13.11
CA GLU A 28 0.56 -19.33 -14.34
C GLU A 28 1.17 -18.46 -15.41
N LEU A 29 1.31 -17.16 -15.15
CA LEU A 29 1.87 -16.23 -16.14
C LEU A 29 3.34 -16.57 -16.40
N LYS A 30 3.71 -16.72 -17.66
CA LYS A 30 5.06 -17.12 -18.06
C LYS A 30 6.01 -15.95 -18.30
N ASP A 31 5.49 -14.75 -18.44
CA ASP A 31 6.32 -13.54 -18.47
C ASP A 31 6.79 -13.24 -17.06
N PHE A 32 7.92 -13.84 -16.69
CA PHE A 32 8.42 -13.77 -15.31
C PHE A 32 8.85 -12.38 -14.91
N GLU A 33 9.33 -11.57 -15.85
CA GLU A 33 9.73 -10.21 -15.57
C GLU A 33 8.53 -9.36 -15.15
N PHE A 34 7.45 -9.40 -15.92
CA PHE A 34 6.24 -8.67 -15.58
C PHE A 34 5.65 -9.16 -14.26
N LYS A 35 5.58 -10.49 -14.13
CA LYS A 35 5.03 -11.12 -12.91
C LYS A 35 5.83 -10.69 -11.67
N ASP A 36 7.16 -10.71 -11.77
CA ASP A 36 8.03 -10.34 -10.66
C ASP A 36 7.79 -8.88 -10.25
N GLN A 37 7.71 -7.98 -11.21
CA GLN A 37 7.51 -6.55 -10.93
C GLN A 37 6.17 -6.27 -10.28
N ILE A 38 5.08 -6.81 -10.82
CA ILE A 38 3.74 -6.53 -10.29
C ILE A 38 3.52 -7.16 -8.92
N THR A 39 4.03 -8.38 -8.70
CA THR A 39 3.90 -9.03 -7.39
C THR A 39 4.76 -8.32 -6.36
N ARG A 40 5.92 -7.83 -6.75
CA ARG A 40 6.81 -7.06 -5.87
C ARG A 40 6.17 -5.74 -5.46
N SER A 41 5.56 -5.02 -6.41
CA SER A 41 4.84 -3.77 -6.10
C SER A 41 3.68 -4.03 -5.14
N GLY A 42 2.91 -5.09 -5.40
CA GLY A 42 1.79 -5.45 -4.54
C GLY A 42 2.23 -5.77 -3.12
N LEU A 43 3.29 -6.55 -2.98
CA LEU A 43 3.83 -6.94 -1.67
C LEU A 43 4.40 -5.74 -0.92
N SER A 44 4.97 -4.78 -1.65
CA SER A 44 5.58 -3.59 -1.06
C SER A 44 4.58 -2.72 -0.29
N VAL A 45 3.30 -2.74 -0.67
CA VAL A 45 2.30 -1.91 0.01
C VAL A 45 2.12 -2.34 1.47
N PRO A 46 1.68 -3.58 1.76
CA PRO A 46 1.52 -3.98 3.16
C PRO A 46 2.84 -4.03 3.91
N SER A 47 3.94 -4.38 3.23
CA SER A 47 5.25 -4.47 3.88
C SER A 47 5.71 -3.11 4.42
N ASN A 48 5.51 -2.05 3.65
CA ASN A 48 5.89 -0.71 4.09
C ASN A 48 4.95 -0.15 5.16
N ILE A 49 3.67 -0.49 5.10
CA ILE A 49 2.74 -0.13 6.18
C ILE A 49 3.23 -0.75 7.50
N ALA A 50 3.53 -2.05 7.47
CA ALA A 50 4.02 -2.77 8.65
C ALA A 50 5.32 -2.17 9.16
N GLU A 51 6.28 -1.91 8.25
CA GLU A 51 7.56 -1.34 8.61
C GLU A 51 7.39 0.00 9.32
N GLY A 52 6.50 0.86 8.81
CA GLY A 52 6.25 2.16 9.40
C GLY A 52 5.71 2.07 10.82
N TYR A 53 4.78 1.16 11.05
CA TYR A 53 4.16 1.00 12.37
C TYR A 53 5.09 0.32 13.39
N GLU A 54 6.15 -0.34 12.93
CA GLU A 54 7.16 -0.91 13.82
C GLU A 54 8.26 0.11 14.16
N ARG A 55 8.27 1.26 13.50
CA ARG A 55 9.24 2.31 13.79
C ARG A 55 8.82 3.10 15.03
N LYS A 56 9.81 3.75 15.67
CA LYS A 56 9.59 4.48 16.93
C LYS A 56 9.08 5.90 16.73
N SER A 57 9.38 6.53 15.60
CA SER A 57 9.04 7.94 15.41
C SER A 57 7.90 8.11 14.41
N ILE A 58 7.07 9.13 14.65
CA ILE A 58 5.98 9.48 13.74
C ILE A 58 6.52 9.89 12.36
N LYS A 59 7.68 10.56 12.34
CA LYS A 59 8.32 10.95 11.08
C LYS A 59 8.65 9.75 10.22
N GLU A 60 9.21 8.70 10.83
CA GLU A 60 9.53 7.47 10.12
C GLU A 60 8.25 6.77 9.64
N LEU A 61 7.21 6.75 10.47
CA LEU A 61 5.92 6.17 10.08
C LEU A 61 5.38 6.87 8.83
N ILE A 62 5.36 8.20 8.82
CA ILE A 62 4.90 8.99 7.66
C ILE A 62 5.72 8.64 6.43
N HIS A 63 7.04 8.51 6.58
CA HIS A 63 7.94 8.15 5.49
C HIS A 63 7.55 6.81 4.86
N PHE A 64 7.34 5.78 5.69
CA PHE A 64 7.00 4.45 5.19
C PHE A 64 5.59 4.39 4.60
N LEU A 65 4.65 5.16 5.15
CA LEU A 65 3.32 5.27 4.55
C LEU A 65 3.39 5.93 3.16
N SER A 66 4.29 6.90 3.01
CA SER A 66 4.54 7.54 1.71
C SER A 66 5.08 6.54 0.68
N ILE A 67 6.01 5.69 1.10
CA ILE A 67 6.55 4.64 0.22
C ILE A 67 5.43 3.66 -0.16
N ALA A 68 4.61 3.25 0.80
CA ALA A 68 3.49 2.36 0.54
C ALA A 68 2.53 2.96 -0.49
N LYS A 69 2.24 4.25 -0.37
CA LYS A 69 1.36 4.95 -1.31
C LYS A 69 1.95 4.98 -2.71
N GLY A 70 3.27 5.22 -2.81
CA GLY A 70 3.98 5.18 -4.10
C GLY A 70 3.93 3.79 -4.73
N SER A 71 4.13 2.75 -3.92
CA SER A 71 4.03 1.36 -4.39
C SER A 71 2.62 1.03 -4.87
N CYS A 72 1.61 1.59 -4.22
CA CYS A 72 0.22 1.43 -4.61
C CYS A 72 -0.04 2.02 -5.99
N GLY A 73 0.52 3.20 -6.27
CA GLY A 73 0.43 3.82 -7.60
C GLY A 73 1.15 3.03 -8.66
N GLU A 74 2.32 2.48 -8.32
CA GLU A 74 3.07 1.60 -9.20
C GLU A 74 2.26 0.36 -9.55
N LEU A 75 1.67 -0.29 -8.55
CA LEU A 75 0.83 -1.46 -8.72
C LEU A 75 -0.35 -1.14 -9.66
N ARG A 76 -1.03 -0.02 -9.44
CA ARG A 76 -2.15 0.40 -10.28
C ARG A 76 -1.72 0.58 -11.73
N THR A 77 -0.58 1.19 -11.96
CA THR A 77 -0.02 1.38 -13.30
C THR A 77 0.21 0.03 -13.97
N GLN A 78 0.80 -0.91 -13.25
CA GLN A 78 1.09 -2.25 -13.78
C GLN A 78 -0.20 -3.03 -14.06
N ILE A 79 -1.25 -2.82 -13.26
CA ILE A 79 -2.54 -3.44 -13.52
C ILE A 79 -3.13 -2.91 -14.84
N TYR A 80 -3.10 -1.59 -15.06
CA TYR A 80 -3.54 -1.00 -16.32
C TYR A 80 -2.79 -1.60 -17.52
N ILE A 81 -1.48 -1.70 -17.39
CA ILE A 81 -0.64 -2.27 -18.45
C ILE A 81 -1.00 -3.75 -18.65
N GLY A 82 -1.16 -4.49 -17.57
CA GLY A 82 -1.52 -5.91 -17.64
C GLY A 82 -2.85 -6.16 -18.34
N ILE A 83 -3.83 -5.30 -18.11
CA ILE A 83 -5.10 -5.37 -18.84
C ILE A 83 -4.87 -5.12 -20.33
N ASP A 84 -4.13 -4.06 -20.65
CA ASP A 84 -3.90 -3.65 -22.02
C ASP A 84 -3.19 -4.72 -22.85
N ILE A 85 -2.24 -5.42 -22.26
CA ILE A 85 -1.48 -6.46 -22.98
C ILE A 85 -2.07 -7.85 -22.82
N GLY A 86 -3.24 -7.97 -22.18
CA GLY A 86 -3.97 -9.22 -22.09
C GLY A 86 -3.51 -10.19 -21.01
N TYR A 87 -2.69 -9.74 -20.07
CA TYR A 87 -2.25 -10.58 -18.94
C TYR A 87 -3.27 -10.62 -17.81
N ILE A 88 -4.07 -9.57 -17.68
CA ILE A 88 -5.06 -9.45 -16.63
C ILE A 88 -6.44 -9.27 -17.26
N LYS A 89 -7.40 -10.09 -16.84
CA LYS A 89 -8.77 -9.95 -17.32
C LYS A 89 -9.33 -8.59 -16.90
N PRO A 90 -10.00 -7.86 -17.82
CA PRO A 90 -10.54 -6.53 -17.51
C PRO A 90 -11.40 -6.51 -16.25
N GLU A 91 -12.26 -7.51 -16.06
CA GLU A 91 -13.17 -7.56 -14.91
C GLU A 91 -12.40 -7.61 -13.59
N ILE A 92 -11.34 -8.41 -13.56
CA ILE A 92 -10.48 -8.56 -12.38
C ILE A 92 -9.63 -7.30 -12.19
N GLY A 93 -9.04 -6.82 -13.28
CA GLY A 93 -8.19 -5.65 -13.24
C GLY A 93 -8.92 -4.40 -12.75
N GLN A 94 -10.18 -4.21 -13.18
CA GLN A 94 -10.95 -3.06 -12.74
C GLN A 94 -11.24 -3.09 -11.22
N LEU A 95 -11.51 -4.28 -10.68
CA LEU A 95 -11.68 -4.42 -9.23
C LEU A 95 -10.39 -4.05 -8.50
N TRP A 96 -9.25 -4.51 -9.01
CA TRP A 96 -7.94 -4.21 -8.40
C TRP A 96 -7.61 -2.72 -8.50
N ILE A 97 -7.91 -2.09 -9.63
CA ILE A 97 -7.69 -0.66 -9.81
C ILE A 97 -8.46 0.12 -8.73
N GLU A 98 -9.74 -0.21 -8.56
CA GLU A 98 -10.56 0.47 -7.56
C GLU A 98 -10.04 0.22 -6.15
N GLU A 99 -9.60 -1.01 -5.88
CA GLU A 99 -9.03 -1.34 -4.57
C GLU A 99 -7.75 -0.54 -4.30
N THR A 100 -6.87 -0.38 -5.30
CA THR A 100 -5.67 0.43 -5.14
C THR A 100 -6.01 1.89 -4.86
N ARG A 101 -7.09 2.42 -5.47
CA ARG A 101 -7.54 3.79 -5.21
C ARG A 101 -7.99 3.95 -3.76
N GLN A 102 -8.78 2.97 -3.27
CA GLN A 102 -9.26 2.97 -1.89
C GLN A 102 -8.08 2.90 -0.90
N ILE A 103 -7.14 2.00 -1.15
CA ILE A 103 -5.94 1.85 -0.32
C ILE A 103 -5.15 3.17 -0.30
N SER A 104 -4.95 3.78 -1.46
CA SER A 104 -4.23 5.05 -1.58
C SER A 104 -4.89 6.16 -0.77
N MET A 105 -6.23 6.24 -0.84
CA MET A 105 -6.99 7.23 -0.06
C MET A 105 -6.85 7.01 1.43
N MET A 106 -6.89 5.75 1.86
CA MET A 106 -6.70 5.39 3.27
C MET A 106 -5.30 5.78 3.75
N LEU A 107 -4.28 5.54 2.93
CA LEU A 107 -2.90 5.91 3.26
C LEU A 107 -2.75 7.41 3.37
N SER A 108 -3.36 8.16 2.45
CA SER A 108 -3.37 9.63 2.52
C SER A 108 -4.01 10.14 3.81
N GLY A 109 -5.13 9.54 4.21
CA GLY A 109 -5.81 9.90 5.44
C GLY A 109 -4.96 9.63 6.67
N LEU A 110 -4.28 8.49 6.72
CA LEU A 110 -3.38 8.15 7.80
C LEU A 110 -2.20 9.12 7.88
N MET A 111 -1.60 9.43 6.73
CA MET A 111 -0.47 10.35 6.67
C MET A 111 -0.88 11.73 7.18
N LYS A 112 -2.05 12.21 6.77
CA LYS A 112 -2.59 13.50 7.22
C LYS A 112 -2.80 13.50 8.73
N ASN A 113 -3.39 12.44 9.26
CA ASN A 113 -3.63 12.28 10.69
C ASN A 113 -2.30 12.30 11.48
N LYS A 114 -1.30 11.56 11.00
CA LYS A 114 0.01 11.49 11.67
C LYS A 114 0.75 12.81 11.56
N THR A 115 0.65 13.50 10.44
CA THR A 115 1.25 14.82 10.25
C THR A 115 0.65 15.82 11.25
N THR A 116 -0.66 15.80 11.43
CA THR A 116 -1.33 16.66 12.40
C THR A 116 -0.81 16.39 13.82
N LYS A 117 -0.68 15.12 14.19
CA LYS A 117 -0.15 14.73 15.49
C LYS A 117 1.28 15.18 15.69
N LEU A 118 2.10 15.08 14.64
CA LEU A 118 3.50 15.50 14.68
C LEU A 118 3.59 17.03 14.92
N HIS A 119 2.80 17.82 14.20
CA HIS A 119 2.77 19.28 14.35
C HIS A 119 2.30 19.68 15.74
N LYS A 120 1.26 19.05 16.24
CA LYS A 120 0.74 19.29 17.59
C LYS A 120 1.81 19.05 18.65
N SER A 121 2.48 17.88 18.56
CA SER A 121 3.55 17.51 19.48
C SER A 121 4.70 18.52 19.43
N GLY A 122 5.11 18.92 18.21
CA GLY A 122 6.16 19.91 18.03
C GLY A 122 5.78 21.27 18.59
N HIS A 123 4.53 21.68 18.39
CA HIS A 123 4.03 22.94 18.91
C HIS A 123 4.03 22.95 20.45
N ILE A 124 3.55 21.88 21.05
CA ILE A 124 3.51 21.75 22.51
C ILE A 124 4.92 21.81 23.09
N LYS A 125 5.88 21.16 22.44
CA LYS A 125 7.27 21.12 22.90
C LYS A 125 7.95 22.49 22.85
N LYS A 126 7.52 23.35 21.94
CA LYS A 126 8.08 24.69 21.80
C LYS A 126 7.58 25.67 22.85
N ASN A 127 6.45 25.35 23.46
CA ASN A 127 5.85 26.17 24.48
C ASN A 127 6.30 25.75 25.88
#